data_d5f5d365d3bbe2917e6a1d884a596d21
#
_entry.id   d5f5d365d3bbe2917e6a1d884a596d21
#
_cell.length_a   1.000
_cell.length_b   1.000
_cell.length_c   1.000
_cell.angle_alpha   90.00
_cell.angle_beta   90.00
_cell.angle_gamma   90.00
#
_symmetry.space_group_name_H-M   'P 1'
#
loop_
_entity.id
_entity.type
_entity.pdbx_description
1 polymer ?
#
loop_
_entity_poly.entity_id
_entity_poly.type
_entity_poly.pdbx_seq_one_letter_code
_entity_poly.pdbx_strand_id
1 'polypeptide(L)'
;LGIEDAVLFVGNVGNANEWYQAFDAFVLPSVWEGLPVVGVEAQAADLPCVFSDNITREIGLTDKVSFVSTSDKRQWVGYLEKALKDQTRKNNYEVITKNRYNIVEEAKKLQERYIELYRENI
;
A
#
# COMPACT_ATOMS: atom_id res chain seq x y z
N LEU A 1 7.76 -11.64 -24.41
CA LEU A 1 6.94 -10.44 -24.69
C LEU A 1 7.75 -9.34 -25.39
N GLY A 2 9.09 -9.48 -25.46
CA GLY A 2 9.98 -8.48 -26.07
C GLY A 2 10.03 -7.15 -25.30
N ILE A 3 9.90 -7.20 -23.98
CA ILE A 3 9.93 -6.04 -23.08
C ILE A 3 11.05 -6.12 -22.04
N GLU A 4 12.00 -7.02 -22.24
CA GLU A 4 13.07 -7.32 -21.28
C GLU A 4 13.89 -6.07 -20.94
N ASP A 5 14.13 -5.21 -21.93
CA ASP A 5 14.86 -3.94 -21.75
C ASP A 5 14.06 -2.87 -20.98
N ALA A 6 12.75 -3.07 -20.83
CA ALA A 6 11.85 -2.16 -20.09
C ALA A 6 11.49 -2.66 -18.69
N VAL A 7 12.01 -3.83 -18.28
CA VAL A 7 11.71 -4.45 -16.98
C VAL A 7 12.98 -4.62 -16.15
N LEU A 8 12.97 -4.08 -14.95
CA LEU A 8 14.06 -4.22 -14.00
C LEU A 8 13.64 -5.07 -12.81
N PHE A 9 14.25 -6.23 -12.62
CA PHE A 9 14.08 -7.07 -11.43
C PHE A 9 15.12 -6.68 -10.37
N VAL A 10 14.69 -5.89 -9.37
CA VAL A 10 15.61 -5.36 -8.35
C VAL A 10 15.82 -6.34 -7.18
N GLY A 11 15.04 -7.40 -7.07
CA GLY A 11 15.14 -8.36 -5.99
C GLY A 11 14.75 -7.77 -4.63
N ASN A 12 15.37 -8.27 -3.57
CA ASN A 12 15.15 -7.78 -2.21
C ASN A 12 16.01 -6.54 -1.94
N VAL A 13 15.38 -5.42 -1.57
CA VAL A 13 16.04 -4.14 -1.31
C VAL A 13 15.78 -3.69 0.14
N GLY A 14 16.82 -3.16 0.80
CA GLY A 14 16.71 -2.65 2.18
C GLY A 14 16.10 -1.25 2.30
N ASN A 15 15.92 -0.54 1.18
CA ASN A 15 15.45 0.86 1.13
C ASN A 15 14.14 1.00 0.32
N ALA A 16 13.20 0.09 0.48
CA ALA A 16 11.94 0.08 -0.26
C ALA A 16 11.17 1.42 -0.15
N ASN A 17 11.27 2.11 0.98
CA ASN A 17 10.67 3.43 1.19
C ASN A 17 11.18 4.48 0.20
N GLU A 18 12.44 4.43 -0.22
CA GLU A 18 12.99 5.33 -1.24
C GLU A 18 12.45 4.99 -2.64
N TRP A 19 12.30 3.70 -2.93
CA TRP A 19 11.72 3.23 -4.18
C TRP A 19 10.28 3.70 -4.36
N TYR A 20 9.45 3.64 -3.30
CA TYR A 20 8.08 4.18 -3.36
C TYR A 20 8.05 5.69 -3.67
N GLN A 21 9.06 6.46 -3.27
CA GLN A 21 9.16 7.88 -3.62
C GLN A 21 9.51 8.10 -5.11
N ALA A 22 10.20 7.14 -5.73
CA ALA A 22 10.64 7.22 -7.12
C ALA A 22 9.61 6.69 -8.12
N PHE A 23 8.64 5.90 -7.68
CA PHE A 23 7.63 5.29 -8.55
C PHE A 23 6.52 6.29 -8.95
N ASP A 24 5.89 6.04 -10.09
CA ASP A 24 4.72 6.78 -10.58
C ASP A 24 3.40 6.08 -10.23
N ALA A 25 3.42 4.77 -10.07
CA ALA A 25 2.28 3.95 -9.66
C ALA A 25 2.75 2.66 -8.98
N PHE A 26 1.88 2.10 -8.16
CA PHE A 26 2.10 0.79 -7.54
C PHE A 26 1.05 -0.21 -8.01
N VAL A 27 1.48 -1.41 -8.37
CA VAL A 27 0.62 -2.46 -8.95
C VAL A 27 0.78 -3.75 -8.18
N LEU A 28 -0.33 -4.34 -7.71
CA LEU A 28 -0.33 -5.62 -7.01
C LEU A 28 -1.41 -6.55 -7.59
N PRO A 29 -1.10 -7.33 -8.64
CA PRO A 29 -2.03 -8.22 -9.31
C PRO A 29 -2.11 -9.59 -8.62
N SER A 30 -1.98 -9.66 -7.31
CA SER A 30 -1.97 -10.90 -6.54
C SER A 30 -3.31 -11.63 -6.63
N VAL A 31 -3.24 -12.93 -6.81
CA VAL A 31 -4.42 -13.80 -6.80
C VAL A 31 -4.88 -14.07 -5.37
N TRP A 32 -3.95 -14.08 -4.44
CA TRP A 32 -4.21 -14.33 -3.02
C TRP A 32 -3.27 -13.53 -2.12
N GLU A 33 -3.86 -12.75 -1.21
CA GLU A 33 -3.15 -12.00 -0.19
C GLU A 33 -4.01 -11.93 1.08
N GLY A 34 -3.35 -11.91 2.24
CA GLY A 34 -3.97 -11.41 3.45
C GLY A 34 -4.12 -9.89 3.39
N LEU A 35 -3.49 -9.17 4.31
CA LEU A 35 -3.34 -7.71 4.23
C LEU A 35 -1.91 -7.40 3.75
N PRO A 36 -1.72 -6.99 2.48
CA PRO A 36 -0.39 -6.76 1.93
C PRO A 36 0.20 -5.43 2.45
N VAL A 37 1.15 -5.50 3.37
CA VAL A 37 1.80 -4.31 3.99
C VAL A 37 2.43 -3.40 2.93
N VAL A 38 2.97 -3.97 1.86
CA VAL A 38 3.52 -3.20 0.72
C VAL A 38 2.50 -2.23 0.09
N GLY A 39 1.21 -2.58 0.13
CA GLY A 39 0.14 -1.70 -0.32
C GLY A 39 -0.13 -0.53 0.64
N VAL A 40 0.08 -0.71 1.94
CA VAL A 40 0.03 0.39 2.93
C VAL A 40 1.21 1.32 2.72
N GLU A 41 2.41 0.77 2.54
CA GLU A 41 3.65 1.54 2.31
C GLU A 41 3.56 2.39 1.04
N ALA A 42 3.05 1.83 -0.06
CA ALA A 42 2.83 2.55 -1.31
C ALA A 42 1.85 3.74 -1.12
N GLN A 43 0.77 3.52 -0.37
CA GLN A 43 -0.20 4.57 -0.06
C GLN A 43 0.33 5.62 0.92
N ALA A 44 1.21 5.24 1.85
CA ALA A 44 1.91 6.19 2.71
C ALA A 44 2.78 7.16 1.89
N ALA A 45 3.35 6.69 0.78
CA ALA A 45 4.08 7.51 -0.20
C ALA A 45 3.15 8.26 -1.19
N ASP A 46 1.84 8.19 -1.00
CA ASP A 46 0.80 8.76 -1.88
C ASP A 46 0.87 8.28 -3.33
N LEU A 47 1.29 7.04 -3.54
CA LEU A 47 1.24 6.43 -4.86
C LEU A 47 -0.19 6.11 -5.28
N PRO A 48 -0.55 6.34 -6.54
CA PRO A 48 -1.69 5.68 -7.13
C PRO A 48 -1.47 4.16 -7.10
N CYS A 49 -2.44 3.42 -6.56
CA CYS A 49 -2.34 1.98 -6.37
C CYS A 49 -3.43 1.26 -7.18
N VAL A 50 -3.03 0.24 -7.92
CA VAL A 50 -3.96 -0.67 -8.60
C VAL A 50 -3.78 -2.06 -8.01
N PHE A 51 -4.80 -2.52 -7.31
CA PHE A 51 -4.83 -3.82 -6.65
C PHE A 51 -5.76 -4.80 -7.37
N SER A 52 -5.44 -6.08 -7.28
CA SER A 52 -6.39 -7.13 -7.62
C SER A 52 -7.65 -7.02 -6.75
N ASP A 53 -8.82 -7.30 -7.32
CA ASP A 53 -10.09 -7.39 -6.61
C ASP A 53 -10.20 -8.61 -5.67
N ASN A 54 -9.23 -9.54 -5.73
CA ASN A 54 -9.07 -10.64 -4.79
C ASN A 54 -8.43 -10.19 -3.45
N ILE A 55 -7.85 -9.00 -3.39
CA ILE A 55 -7.26 -8.45 -2.16
C ILE A 55 -8.36 -7.82 -1.31
N THR A 56 -8.26 -7.94 0.03
CA THR A 56 -9.22 -7.31 0.94
C THR A 56 -9.36 -5.82 0.70
N ARG A 57 -10.60 -5.32 0.70
CA ARG A 57 -10.90 -3.89 0.54
C ARG A 57 -10.37 -3.02 1.68
N GLU A 58 -10.05 -3.62 2.81
CA GLU A 58 -9.45 -2.94 3.96
C GLU A 58 -8.11 -2.25 3.64
N ILE A 59 -7.41 -2.73 2.60
CA ILE A 59 -6.16 -2.12 2.13
C ILE A 59 -6.38 -0.75 1.47
N GLY A 60 -7.60 -0.41 1.05
CA GLY A 60 -7.92 0.86 0.38
C GLY A 60 -8.00 2.01 1.38
N LEU A 61 -6.87 2.66 1.68
CA LEU A 61 -6.76 3.71 2.69
C LEU A 61 -6.89 5.11 2.10
N THR A 62 -6.55 5.28 0.82
CA THR A 62 -6.54 6.58 0.14
C THR A 62 -7.49 6.60 -1.04
N ASP A 63 -7.76 7.79 -1.56
CA ASP A 63 -8.59 8.02 -2.74
C ASP A 63 -7.91 7.66 -4.08
N LYS A 64 -6.61 7.28 -4.03
CA LYS A 64 -5.82 6.87 -5.20
C LYS A 64 -5.77 5.35 -5.40
N VAL A 65 -6.63 4.58 -4.72
CA VAL A 65 -6.68 3.13 -4.84
C VAL A 65 -7.77 2.69 -5.81
N SER A 66 -7.43 1.76 -6.69
CA SER A 66 -8.36 1.08 -7.58
C SER A 66 -8.24 -0.42 -7.42
N PHE A 67 -9.37 -1.13 -7.47
CA PHE A 67 -9.43 -2.59 -7.43
C PHE A 67 -9.94 -3.12 -8.76
N VAL A 68 -9.20 -4.04 -9.35
CA VAL A 68 -9.42 -4.52 -10.72
C VAL A 68 -9.33 -6.04 -10.77
N SER A 69 -10.24 -6.66 -11.51
CA SER A 69 -10.19 -8.11 -11.72
C SER A 69 -8.93 -8.52 -12.46
N THR A 70 -8.26 -9.58 -11.98
CA THR A 70 -7.07 -10.14 -12.64
C THR A 70 -7.36 -10.68 -14.04
N SER A 71 -8.61 -10.94 -14.37
CA SER A 71 -9.04 -11.38 -15.70
C SER A 71 -9.23 -10.24 -16.71
N ASP A 72 -9.35 -8.99 -16.25
CA ASP A 72 -9.61 -7.83 -17.12
C ASP A 72 -8.37 -6.96 -17.35
N LYS A 73 -7.52 -7.40 -18.27
CA LYS A 73 -6.28 -6.69 -18.62
C LYS A 73 -6.51 -5.27 -19.15
N ARG A 74 -7.67 -5.00 -19.79
CA ARG A 74 -7.97 -3.67 -20.35
C ARG A 74 -8.24 -2.67 -19.24
N GLN A 75 -8.96 -3.09 -18.20
CA GLN A 75 -9.17 -2.22 -17.03
C GLN A 75 -7.86 -1.88 -16.33
N TRP A 76 -6.93 -2.86 -16.18
CA TRP A 76 -5.62 -2.58 -15.61
C TRP A 76 -4.88 -1.46 -16.36
N VAL A 77 -4.84 -1.54 -17.69
CA VAL A 77 -4.23 -0.50 -18.53
C VAL A 77 -4.91 0.85 -18.31
N GLY A 78 -6.22 0.88 -18.34
CA GLY A 78 -7.00 2.13 -18.17
C GLY A 78 -6.77 2.81 -16.81
N TYR A 79 -6.71 2.03 -15.71
CA TYR A 79 -6.41 2.59 -14.39
C TYR A 79 -4.97 3.07 -14.27
N LEU A 80 -4.01 2.37 -14.87
CA LEU A 80 -2.61 2.80 -14.91
C LEU A 80 -2.42 4.08 -15.72
N GLU A 81 -3.03 4.19 -16.88
CA GLU A 81 -3.02 5.43 -17.68
C GLU A 81 -3.61 6.61 -16.92
N LYS A 82 -4.70 6.38 -16.15
CA LYS A 82 -5.28 7.40 -15.28
C LYS A 82 -4.32 7.77 -14.15
N ALA A 83 -3.69 6.79 -13.50
CA ALA A 83 -2.73 7.00 -12.43
C ALA A 83 -1.54 7.85 -12.86
N LEU A 84 -1.04 7.62 -14.08
CA LEU A 84 0.09 8.36 -14.64
C LEU A 84 -0.22 9.82 -15.02
N LYS A 85 -1.50 10.20 -15.08
CA LYS A 85 -1.92 11.58 -15.38
C LYS A 85 -1.89 12.50 -14.16
N ASP A 86 -2.12 11.96 -12.98
CA ASP A 86 -2.09 12.72 -11.72
C ASP A 86 -0.89 12.25 -10.87
N GLN A 87 0.19 12.99 -10.98
CA GLN A 87 1.44 12.75 -10.24
C GLN A 87 1.58 13.67 -9.02
N THR A 88 0.51 14.34 -8.60
CA THR A 88 0.51 15.12 -7.37
C THR A 88 0.73 14.20 -6.16
N ARG A 89 1.52 14.65 -5.20
CA ARG A 89 1.82 13.93 -3.95
C ARG A 89 1.38 14.75 -2.76
N LYS A 90 0.68 14.12 -1.83
CA LYS A 90 0.26 14.70 -0.55
C LYS A 90 0.79 13.86 0.62
N ASN A 91 0.83 14.45 1.79
CA ASN A 91 1.19 13.73 3.00
C ASN A 91 -0.02 12.94 3.51
N ASN A 92 0.09 11.63 3.57
CA ASN A 92 -0.95 10.72 4.05
C ASN A 92 -0.74 10.27 5.51
N TYR A 93 0.13 10.93 6.27
CA TYR A 93 0.43 10.57 7.66
C TYR A 93 -0.84 10.42 8.52
N GLU A 94 -1.76 11.38 8.43
CA GLU A 94 -3.01 11.35 9.21
C GLU A 94 -3.91 10.18 8.79
N VAL A 95 -4.02 9.90 7.49
CA VAL A 95 -4.83 8.79 6.95
C VAL A 95 -4.27 7.46 7.43
N ILE A 96 -2.96 7.28 7.32
CA ILE A 96 -2.25 6.07 7.75
C ILE A 96 -2.39 5.86 9.27
N THR A 97 -2.22 6.93 10.05
CA THR A 97 -2.35 6.90 11.52
C THR A 97 -3.79 6.58 11.95
N LYS A 98 -4.79 7.23 11.35
CA LYS A 98 -6.21 6.99 11.64
C LYS A 98 -6.63 5.55 11.36
N ASN A 99 -6.06 4.94 10.33
CA ASN A 99 -6.30 3.54 9.97
C ASN A 99 -5.40 2.56 10.76
N ARG A 100 -4.68 3.03 11.81
CA ARG A 100 -3.91 2.21 12.75
C ARG A 100 -2.66 1.54 12.16
N TYR A 101 -2.06 2.14 11.12
CA TYR A 101 -0.81 1.65 10.53
C TYR A 101 0.41 2.47 10.96
N ASN A 102 0.26 3.42 11.88
CA ASN A 102 1.39 4.10 12.49
C ASN A 102 1.92 3.28 13.65
N ILE A 103 3.05 2.59 13.43
CA ILE A 103 3.61 1.66 14.40
C ILE A 103 3.94 2.33 15.75
N VAL A 104 4.36 3.59 15.75
CA VAL A 104 4.71 4.32 16.98
C VAL A 104 3.46 4.51 17.85
N GLU A 105 2.36 4.95 17.24
CA GLU A 105 1.10 5.17 17.95
C GLU A 105 0.47 3.84 18.42
N GLU A 106 0.48 2.82 17.57
CA GLU A 106 -0.11 1.53 17.93
C GLU A 106 0.73 0.78 18.97
N ALA A 107 2.06 0.87 18.93
CA ALA A 107 2.94 0.30 19.95
C ALA A 107 2.70 0.96 21.32
N LYS A 108 2.50 2.29 21.36
CA LYS A 108 2.18 3.01 22.60
C LYS A 108 0.84 2.56 23.18
N LYS A 109 -0.21 2.46 22.38
CA LYS A 109 -1.51 1.97 22.81
C LYS A 109 -1.43 0.53 23.37
N LEU A 110 -0.67 -0.32 22.69
CA LEU A 110 -0.45 -1.70 23.14
C LEU A 110 0.28 -1.75 24.48
N GLN A 111 1.31 -0.94 24.66
CA GLN A 111 2.04 -0.82 25.92
C GLN A 111 1.11 -0.36 27.06
N GLU A 112 0.32 0.67 26.81
CA GLU A 112 -0.66 1.17 27.80
C GLU A 112 -1.65 0.06 28.21
N ARG A 113 -2.15 -0.71 27.22
CA ARG A 113 -3.05 -1.83 27.49
C ARG A 113 -2.42 -2.93 28.34
N TYR A 114 -1.16 -3.28 28.10
CA TYR A 114 -0.45 -4.24 28.94
C TYR A 114 -0.28 -3.73 30.38
N ILE A 115 0.01 -2.46 30.57
CA ILE A 115 0.14 -1.84 31.90
C ILE A 115 -1.21 -1.87 32.65
N GLU A 116 -2.31 -1.54 31.99
CA GLU A 116 -3.66 -1.62 32.57
C GLU A 116 -3.98 -3.04 33.01
N LEU A 117 -3.84 -4.03 32.12
CA LEU A 117 -4.11 -5.44 32.43
C LEU A 117 -3.24 -5.96 33.60
N TYR A 118 -1.99 -5.53 33.69
CA TYR A 118 -1.12 -5.88 34.80
C TYR A 118 -1.67 -5.32 36.13
N ARG A 119 -2.11 -4.07 36.15
CA ARG A 119 -2.69 -3.41 37.34
C ARG A 119 -4.01 -4.01 37.76
N GLU A 120 -4.87 -4.42 36.82
CA GLU A 120 -6.16 -5.06 37.10
C GLU A 120 -6.00 -6.46 37.71
N ASN A 121 -4.86 -7.13 37.52
CA ASN A 121 -4.62 -8.49 38.02
C ASN A 121 -3.67 -8.55 39.24
N ILE A 122 -3.33 -7.41 39.81
CA ILE A 122 -2.65 -7.32 41.12
C ILE A 122 -3.67 -7.16 42.23
#